data_29a12b9cde4213a79e2b86e1fe97e3d2
#
_entry.id   29a12b9cde4213a79e2b86e1fe97e3d2
#
_cell.length_a   1.000
_cell.length_b   1.000
_cell.length_c   1.000
_cell.angle_alpha   90.00
_cell.angle_beta   90.00
_cell.angle_gamma   90.00
#
_symmetry.space_group_name_H-M   'P 1'
#
loop_
_entity.id
_entity.type
_entity.pdbx_description
1 polymer ?
#
loop_
_entity_poly.entity_id
_entity_poly.type
_entity_poly.pdbx_seq_one_letter_code
_entity_poly.pdbx_strand_id
1 'polypeptide(L)'
;AQSGIWQTVWLERVPDNYITELTVTPDYDARTVTVKAHTAQPGGAKNLWAVVRAGGVTIAEDWGGDEADQDGEVTLNIPEEHFFPWSPDSPFLYDLTVGTTQGDEDGFDTVHSYFALRKWSCEPDAKGILRFCLNGKPILLNGLLDQGYWPEGLYTPPSDAAVVHELEQVKELGFNLLRKHAKIEPQRWYYHCDKLGLIVWQDMVNGGGKMNQWYVTYLTNALLPLLRHTPDAKPLWGLLGRETEASRESYQTELKATVEALRCHPCIGCWVPFNEGWGQFDARAATAALRALDDTRLIDEASGWYDQGGGDVDSRHNYFYPLRIRPGGRTVALSEYGGIAWPMPGHEPPGKTYGYGTAKDKADLTKRYKMLQWKTILPQLGRGLSALVYTQLTDVEDEVNGLFTYDRAALKPEAAAVRSCNAALAAEFAKVTAK
;
A
#
# COMPACT_ATOMS: atom_id res chain seq x y z
N ALA A 1 -18.14 10.47 -10.65
CA ALA A 1 -17.00 10.52 -11.56
C ALA A 1 -16.39 11.92 -11.51
N GLN A 2 -15.09 12.01 -11.44
CA GLN A 2 -14.35 13.27 -11.49
C GLN A 2 -13.50 13.33 -12.75
N SER A 3 -13.25 14.53 -13.22
CA SER A 3 -12.33 14.78 -14.32
C SER A 3 -11.60 16.11 -14.09
N GLY A 4 -10.37 16.22 -14.60
CA GLY A 4 -9.55 17.40 -14.46
C GLY A 4 -8.28 17.14 -13.65
N ILE A 5 -7.55 18.22 -13.34
CA ILE A 5 -6.33 18.19 -12.56
C ILE A 5 -6.72 18.21 -11.08
N TRP A 6 -6.51 17.10 -10.37
CA TRP A 6 -6.91 16.94 -8.96
C TRP A 6 -5.73 16.90 -7.98
N GLN A 7 -4.51 16.81 -8.49
CA GLN A 7 -3.29 16.91 -7.69
C GLN A 7 -2.67 18.31 -7.78
N THR A 8 -1.75 18.63 -6.91
CA THR A 8 -1.05 19.92 -6.87
C THR A 8 -0.30 20.17 -8.17
N VAL A 9 -0.40 21.40 -8.66
CA VAL A 9 0.41 21.93 -9.76
C VAL A 9 1.31 23.01 -9.21
N TRP A 10 2.60 22.99 -9.57
CA TRP A 10 3.59 23.96 -9.13
C TRP A 10 4.54 24.32 -10.28
N LEU A 11 5.29 25.38 -10.09
CA LEU A 11 6.35 25.82 -10.97
C LEU A 11 7.68 25.79 -10.23
N GLU A 12 8.70 25.26 -10.88
CA GLU A 12 10.08 25.24 -10.37
C GLU A 12 10.99 26.01 -11.32
N ARG A 13 11.93 26.77 -10.76
CA ARG A 13 13.05 27.31 -11.51
C ARG A 13 14.20 26.30 -11.44
N VAL A 14 14.63 25.83 -12.60
CA VAL A 14 15.70 24.84 -12.73
C VAL A 14 16.79 25.38 -13.66
N PRO A 15 18.04 24.90 -13.57
CA PRO A 15 19.09 25.20 -14.55
C PRO A 15 18.76 24.55 -15.90
N ASP A 16 19.51 24.85 -16.94
CA ASP A 16 19.29 24.33 -18.30
C ASP A 16 19.44 22.80 -18.34
N ASN A 17 20.32 22.25 -17.52
CA ASN A 17 20.44 20.81 -17.32
C ASN A 17 20.10 20.45 -15.86
N TYR A 18 18.89 20.00 -15.64
CA TYR A 18 18.36 19.64 -14.31
C TYR A 18 18.05 18.14 -14.21
N ILE A 19 17.98 17.63 -13.00
CA ILE A 19 17.58 16.26 -12.71
C ILE A 19 16.07 16.10 -12.97
N THR A 20 15.72 15.30 -13.96
CA THR A 20 14.32 15.03 -14.36
C THR A 20 13.72 13.85 -13.62
N GLU A 21 14.57 12.89 -13.25
CA GLU A 21 14.15 11.67 -12.53
C GLU A 21 15.27 11.22 -11.59
N LEU A 22 14.87 10.77 -10.42
CA LEU A 22 15.74 10.19 -9.41
C LEU A 22 15.24 8.80 -9.03
N THR A 23 16.07 7.79 -9.26
CA THR A 23 15.83 6.43 -8.78
C THR A 23 16.71 6.15 -7.57
N VAL A 24 16.09 5.82 -6.44
CA VAL A 24 16.77 5.48 -5.19
C VAL A 24 16.46 4.03 -4.85
N THR A 25 17.49 3.19 -4.80
CA THR A 25 17.38 1.75 -4.56
C THR A 25 18.18 1.35 -3.32
N PRO A 26 17.55 1.31 -2.14
CA PRO A 26 18.18 0.82 -0.93
C PRO A 26 18.31 -0.71 -0.95
N ASP A 27 19.45 -1.23 -0.50
CA ASP A 27 19.67 -2.64 -0.22
C ASP A 27 19.89 -2.85 1.28
N TYR A 28 18.94 -3.52 1.91
CA TYR A 28 18.95 -3.81 3.34
C TYR A 28 20.09 -4.77 3.73
N ASP A 29 20.30 -5.83 2.93
CA ASP A 29 21.27 -6.88 3.25
C ASP A 29 22.71 -6.40 3.00
N ALA A 30 22.92 -5.66 1.90
CA ALA A 30 24.21 -5.05 1.57
C ALA A 30 24.48 -3.79 2.41
N ARG A 31 23.47 -3.18 3.02
CA ARG A 31 23.55 -1.88 3.69
C ARG A 31 24.06 -0.78 2.77
N THR A 32 23.49 -0.73 1.57
CA THR A 32 23.82 0.27 0.55
C THR A 32 22.59 1.02 0.09
N VAL A 33 22.81 2.14 -0.56
CA VAL A 33 21.82 2.81 -1.38
C VAL A 33 22.44 3.16 -2.72
N THR A 34 21.82 2.70 -3.80
CA THR A 34 22.18 3.08 -5.16
C THR A 34 21.25 4.20 -5.62
N VAL A 35 21.85 5.28 -6.08
CA VAL A 35 21.17 6.48 -6.58
C VAL A 35 21.51 6.63 -8.05
N LYS A 36 20.46 6.69 -8.89
CA LYS A 36 20.58 6.93 -10.33
C LYS A 36 19.78 8.17 -10.69
N ALA A 37 20.39 9.09 -11.44
CA ALA A 37 19.74 10.30 -11.89
C ALA A 37 19.73 10.40 -13.41
N HIS A 38 18.58 10.79 -13.96
CA HIS A 38 18.42 11.22 -15.34
C HIS A 38 18.33 12.73 -15.40
N THR A 39 18.92 13.33 -16.42
CA THR A 39 18.91 14.80 -16.59
C THR A 39 18.25 15.21 -17.89
N ALA A 40 17.86 16.48 -17.98
CA ALA A 40 17.20 17.05 -19.16
C ALA A 40 18.06 16.96 -20.43
N GLN A 41 19.39 17.01 -20.28
CA GLN A 41 20.32 16.85 -21.40
C GLN A 41 20.98 15.47 -21.36
N PRO A 42 21.03 14.73 -22.49
CA PRO A 42 21.70 13.44 -22.54
C PRO A 42 23.18 13.54 -22.11
N GLY A 43 23.60 12.65 -21.21
CA GLY A 43 24.96 12.67 -20.66
C GLY A 43 25.23 13.79 -19.66
N GLY A 44 24.22 14.53 -19.24
CA GLY A 44 24.31 15.61 -18.27
C GLY A 44 24.44 15.14 -16.82
N ALA A 45 24.24 13.85 -16.55
CA ALA A 45 24.44 13.26 -15.23
C ALA A 45 25.90 12.85 -14.94
N LYS A 46 26.83 13.17 -15.83
CA LYS A 46 28.26 13.02 -15.54
C LYS A 46 28.60 13.83 -14.29
N ASN A 47 29.41 13.26 -13.41
CA ASN A 47 29.73 13.85 -12.10
C ASN A 47 28.52 13.98 -11.14
N LEU A 48 27.64 12.99 -11.13
CA LEU A 48 26.64 12.83 -10.09
C LEU A 48 27.34 12.72 -8.73
N TRP A 49 26.85 13.45 -7.74
CA TRP A 49 27.27 13.26 -6.35
C TRP A 49 26.06 13.02 -5.45
N ALA A 50 26.28 12.27 -4.39
CA ALA A 50 25.24 12.03 -3.41
C ALA A 50 25.80 12.08 -1.99
N VAL A 51 25.00 12.60 -1.06
CA VAL A 51 25.32 12.71 0.37
C VAL A 51 24.15 12.14 1.17
N VAL A 52 24.46 11.21 2.05
CA VAL A 52 23.51 10.62 3.00
C VAL A 52 23.75 11.18 4.40
N ARG A 53 22.66 11.59 5.07
CA ARG A 53 22.68 12.03 6.45
C ARG A 53 21.75 11.21 7.33
N ALA A 54 22.19 10.97 8.55
CA ALA A 54 21.38 10.36 9.61
C ALA A 54 21.29 11.34 10.78
N GLY A 55 20.06 11.83 11.06
CA GLY A 55 19.86 12.82 12.12
C GLY A 55 20.68 14.11 11.94
N GLY A 56 20.86 14.54 10.71
CA GLY A 56 21.64 15.74 10.35
C GLY A 56 23.15 15.54 10.23
N VAL A 57 23.68 14.36 10.60
CA VAL A 57 25.10 14.02 10.48
C VAL A 57 25.38 13.35 9.14
N THR A 58 26.35 13.83 8.37
CA THR A 58 26.80 13.15 7.14
C THR A 58 27.46 11.82 7.51
N ILE A 59 26.96 10.74 6.94
CA ILE A 59 27.41 9.36 7.23
C ILE A 59 28.03 8.68 6.00
N ALA A 60 27.68 9.12 4.80
CA ALA A 60 28.26 8.67 3.56
C ALA A 60 28.16 9.77 2.51
N GLU A 61 29.19 9.88 1.68
CA GLU A 61 29.19 10.73 0.50
C GLU A 61 30.04 10.07 -0.59
N ASP A 62 29.64 10.20 -1.81
CA ASP A 62 30.39 9.66 -2.95
C ASP A 62 30.04 10.39 -4.23
N TRP A 63 30.92 10.23 -5.22
CA TRP A 63 30.85 10.82 -6.54
C TRP A 63 30.84 9.71 -7.56
N GLY A 64 29.77 9.62 -8.36
CA GLY A 64 29.62 8.62 -9.41
C GLY A 64 29.66 9.25 -10.79
N GLY A 65 29.92 8.46 -11.79
CA GLY A 65 29.92 8.86 -13.16
C GLY A 65 31.28 8.68 -13.83
N ASP A 66 31.56 7.46 -14.29
CA ASP A 66 32.59 7.25 -15.31
C ASP A 66 32.13 7.86 -16.63
N GLU A 67 33.09 8.36 -17.44
CA GLU A 67 32.82 9.05 -18.72
C GLU A 67 32.03 8.18 -19.74
N ALA A 68 31.83 6.90 -19.48
CA ALA A 68 31.18 5.95 -20.37
C ALA A 68 29.66 5.80 -20.16
N ASP A 69 29.11 6.20 -18.99
CA ASP A 69 27.69 6.01 -18.69
C ASP A 69 26.91 7.32 -18.91
N GLN A 70 25.84 7.25 -19.69
CA GLN A 70 24.99 8.41 -19.99
C GLN A 70 24.10 8.78 -18.80
N ASP A 71 23.89 7.85 -17.89
CA ASP A 71 23.12 7.99 -16.68
C ASP A 71 24.06 7.96 -15.47
N GLY A 72 24.11 9.02 -14.70
CA GLY A 72 24.92 9.05 -13.48
C GLY A 72 24.37 8.07 -12.45
N GLU A 73 25.24 7.19 -11.93
CA GLU A 73 24.90 6.26 -10.87
C GLU A 73 25.96 6.32 -9.76
N VAL A 74 25.54 6.31 -8.51
CA VAL A 74 26.41 6.25 -7.34
C VAL A 74 25.84 5.30 -6.30
N THR A 75 26.71 4.48 -5.70
CA THR A 75 26.34 3.55 -4.62
C THR A 75 27.07 3.92 -3.34
N LEU A 76 26.30 4.27 -2.30
CA LEU A 76 26.83 4.65 -1.00
C LEU A 76 26.65 3.52 0.02
N ASN A 77 27.70 3.27 0.84
CA ASN A 77 27.64 2.31 1.92
C ASN A 77 27.17 2.98 3.20
N ILE A 78 26.24 2.38 3.91
CA ILE A 78 25.75 2.84 5.20
C ILE A 78 26.56 2.14 6.30
N PRO A 79 27.33 2.87 7.12
CA PRO A 79 28.11 2.31 8.20
C PRO A 79 27.25 1.55 9.21
N GLU A 80 27.82 0.49 9.80
CA GLU A 80 27.07 -0.38 10.72
C GLU A 80 26.50 0.36 11.93
N GLU A 81 27.23 1.31 12.48
CA GLU A 81 26.83 2.18 13.59
C GLU A 81 25.67 3.14 13.24
N HIS A 82 25.41 3.33 11.95
CA HIS A 82 24.32 4.14 11.41
C HIS A 82 23.26 3.33 10.70
N PHE A 83 23.24 2.01 10.89
CA PHE A 83 22.24 1.14 10.31
C PHE A 83 20.96 1.13 11.14
N PHE A 84 19.98 1.94 10.72
CA PHE A 84 18.68 2.11 11.38
C PHE A 84 17.55 1.60 10.46
N PRO A 85 17.18 0.31 10.54
CA PRO A 85 16.13 -0.25 9.72
C PRO A 85 14.77 0.41 9.97
N TRP A 86 14.05 0.72 8.91
CA TRP A 86 12.70 1.24 9.00
C TRP A 86 11.70 0.16 9.44
N SER A 87 10.83 0.51 10.36
CA SER A 87 9.68 -0.30 10.77
C SER A 87 8.56 0.61 11.29
N PRO A 88 7.31 0.10 11.47
CA PRO A 88 6.22 0.88 12.07
C PRO A 88 6.53 1.47 13.44
N ASP A 89 7.36 0.81 14.22
CA ASP A 89 7.74 1.25 15.56
C ASP A 89 9.00 2.13 15.57
N SER A 90 9.78 2.10 14.48
CA SER A 90 11.01 2.90 14.31
C SER A 90 11.11 3.34 12.85
N PRO A 91 10.32 4.34 12.42
CA PRO A 91 10.25 4.76 11.02
C PRO A 91 11.40 5.71 10.65
N PHE A 92 12.64 5.22 10.74
CA PHE A 92 13.81 6.02 10.45
C PHE A 92 13.97 6.28 8.97
N LEU A 93 14.14 7.55 8.61
CA LEU A 93 14.42 8.01 7.25
C LEU A 93 15.80 8.65 7.21
N TYR A 94 16.60 8.25 6.21
CA TYR A 94 17.87 8.91 5.90
C TYR A 94 17.60 10.08 4.97
N ASP A 95 18.20 11.24 5.25
CA ASP A 95 18.19 12.35 4.31
C ASP A 95 19.19 12.07 3.17
N LEU A 96 18.74 12.30 1.94
CA LEU A 96 19.54 12.15 0.74
C LEU A 96 19.61 13.49 -0.01
N THR A 97 20.83 13.94 -0.31
CA THR A 97 21.05 15.07 -1.18
C THR A 97 21.80 14.59 -2.42
N VAL A 98 21.29 14.90 -3.59
CA VAL A 98 21.85 14.48 -4.89
C VAL A 98 22.05 15.71 -5.75
N GLY A 99 23.17 15.80 -6.42
CA GLY A 99 23.44 16.90 -7.33
C GLY A 99 24.33 16.52 -8.49
N THR A 100 24.34 17.38 -9.51
CA THR A 100 25.21 17.27 -10.68
C THR A 100 26.17 18.42 -10.74
N THR A 101 27.38 18.21 -11.26
CA THR A 101 28.41 19.26 -11.38
C THR A 101 28.66 19.71 -12.82
N GLN A 102 27.86 19.24 -13.77
CA GLN A 102 27.99 19.63 -15.17
C GLN A 102 27.13 20.86 -15.48
N GLY A 103 27.78 21.95 -15.80
CA GLY A 103 27.18 23.21 -16.26
C GLY A 103 28.17 24.36 -16.11
N ASP A 104 27.90 25.46 -16.76
CA ASP A 104 28.57 26.74 -16.52
C ASP A 104 28.35 27.22 -15.07
N GLU A 105 29.01 28.27 -14.62
CA GLU A 105 29.03 28.73 -13.21
C GLU A 105 27.64 28.85 -12.52
N ASP A 106 26.53 28.81 -13.28
CA ASP A 106 25.14 28.80 -12.81
C ASP A 106 24.44 27.43 -12.94
N GLY A 107 25.14 26.36 -13.29
CA GLY A 107 24.58 25.09 -13.82
C GLY A 107 24.54 23.88 -12.87
N PHE A 108 24.55 24.09 -11.55
CA PHE A 108 24.38 23.02 -10.58
C PHE A 108 22.89 22.79 -10.27
N ASP A 109 22.43 21.53 -10.44
CA ASP A 109 21.13 21.13 -9.89
C ASP A 109 21.34 20.31 -8.62
N THR A 110 20.49 20.53 -7.63
CA THR A 110 20.54 19.83 -6.35
C THR A 110 19.13 19.46 -5.91
N VAL A 111 18.91 18.17 -5.71
CA VAL A 111 17.64 17.60 -5.26
C VAL A 111 17.79 17.05 -3.85
N HIS A 112 16.84 17.37 -2.98
CA HIS A 112 16.72 16.80 -1.65
C HIS A 112 15.65 15.73 -1.66
N SER A 113 16.00 14.54 -1.16
CA SER A 113 15.14 13.38 -1.09
C SER A 113 15.40 12.63 0.23
N TYR A 114 14.86 11.43 0.34
CA TYR A 114 15.08 10.54 1.48
C TYR A 114 14.95 9.08 1.05
N PHE A 115 15.39 8.18 1.90
CA PHE A 115 15.15 6.74 1.75
C PHE A 115 15.13 6.05 3.11
N ALA A 116 14.77 4.77 3.11
CA ALA A 116 14.91 3.93 4.28
C ALA A 116 15.44 2.54 3.89
N LEU A 117 16.15 1.92 4.82
CA LEU A 117 16.60 0.53 4.69
C LEU A 117 15.55 -0.38 5.31
N ARG A 118 14.96 -1.26 4.51
CA ARG A 118 14.00 -2.27 4.96
C ARG A 118 13.95 -3.44 3.97
N LYS A 119 13.52 -4.62 4.46
CA LYS A 119 13.37 -5.82 3.65
C LYS A 119 12.04 -6.49 3.94
N TRP A 120 11.25 -6.75 2.90
CA TRP A 120 10.05 -7.57 2.96
C TRP A 120 10.37 -9.00 2.55
N SER A 121 9.77 -9.97 3.23
CA SER A 121 9.85 -11.39 2.88
C SER A 121 8.64 -12.17 3.37
N CYS A 122 8.47 -13.38 2.86
CA CYS A 122 7.53 -14.37 3.38
C CYS A 122 8.36 -15.57 3.86
N GLU A 123 8.42 -15.79 5.18
CA GLU A 123 9.27 -16.81 5.78
C GLU A 123 8.46 -17.74 6.70
N PRO A 124 8.86 -19.01 6.83
CA PRO A 124 8.19 -19.93 7.73
C PRO A 124 8.50 -19.59 9.20
N ASP A 125 7.45 -19.60 10.04
CA ASP A 125 7.62 -19.59 11.49
C ASP A 125 8.13 -20.95 12.02
N ALA A 126 8.31 -21.08 13.31
CA ALA A 126 8.79 -22.34 13.94
C ALA A 126 7.90 -23.57 13.65
N LYS A 127 6.68 -23.38 13.19
CA LYS A 127 5.73 -24.44 12.80
C LYS A 127 5.71 -24.70 11.30
N GLY A 128 6.58 -24.03 10.54
CA GLY A 128 6.62 -24.10 9.07
C GLY A 128 5.49 -23.33 8.36
N ILE A 129 4.79 -22.46 9.07
CA ILE A 129 3.71 -21.62 8.51
C ILE A 129 4.31 -20.33 7.99
N LEU A 130 4.06 -20.01 6.72
CA LEU A 130 4.54 -18.75 6.11
C LEU A 130 3.91 -17.55 6.78
N ARG A 131 4.77 -16.56 7.11
CA ARG A 131 4.41 -15.28 7.72
C ARG A 131 4.98 -14.13 6.91
N PHE A 132 4.30 -13.00 6.91
CA PHE A 132 4.93 -11.76 6.47
C PHE A 132 6.05 -11.40 7.44
N CYS A 133 7.20 -11.07 6.88
CA CYS A 133 8.37 -10.63 7.65
C CYS A 133 8.84 -9.26 7.17
N LEU A 134 9.15 -8.40 8.12
CA LEU A 134 9.84 -7.14 7.90
C LEU A 134 11.19 -7.22 8.59
N ASN A 135 12.27 -7.00 7.83
CA ASN A 135 13.64 -7.07 8.34
C ASN A 135 13.96 -8.44 9.01
N GLY A 136 13.46 -9.53 8.41
CA GLY A 136 13.64 -10.90 8.88
C GLY A 136 12.83 -11.26 10.14
N LYS A 137 11.90 -10.42 10.59
CA LYS A 137 11.07 -10.67 11.77
C LYS A 137 9.59 -10.80 11.36
N PRO A 138 8.87 -11.85 11.82
CA PRO A 138 7.44 -11.96 11.60
C PRO A 138 6.68 -10.73 12.10
N ILE A 139 5.79 -10.19 11.26
CA ILE A 139 4.97 -9.03 11.57
C ILE A 139 3.50 -9.33 11.28
N LEU A 140 2.60 -8.96 12.21
CA LEU A 140 1.18 -8.91 11.92
C LEU A 140 0.87 -7.60 11.18
N LEU A 141 0.39 -7.71 9.96
CA LEU A 141 -0.14 -6.57 9.22
C LEU A 141 -1.61 -6.41 9.61
N ASN A 142 -1.92 -5.39 10.40
CA ASN A 142 -3.28 -5.12 10.89
C ASN A 142 -3.70 -3.72 10.48
N GLY A 143 -4.63 -3.62 9.54
CA GLY A 143 -4.95 -2.37 8.91
C GLY A 143 -6.40 -2.17 8.50
N LEU A 144 -6.59 -1.12 7.74
CA LEU A 144 -7.87 -0.63 7.26
C LEU A 144 -7.84 -0.46 5.74
N LEU A 145 -8.96 -0.74 5.09
CA LEU A 145 -9.19 -0.37 3.70
C LEU A 145 -9.39 1.15 3.64
N ASP A 146 -8.67 1.83 2.78
CA ASP A 146 -8.74 3.27 2.62
C ASP A 146 -9.01 3.64 1.16
N GLN A 147 -10.19 4.13 0.88
CA GLN A 147 -10.59 4.59 -0.46
C GLN A 147 -10.13 6.02 -0.75
N GLY A 148 -9.76 6.79 0.28
CA GLY A 148 -9.13 8.12 0.14
C GLY A 148 -10.05 9.21 -0.38
N TYR A 149 -11.36 9.15 -0.15
CA TYR A 149 -12.32 10.20 -0.53
C TYR A 149 -12.59 11.15 0.63
N TRP A 150 -12.77 12.42 0.29
CA TRP A 150 -13.01 13.52 1.22
C TRP A 150 -14.29 14.27 0.87
N PRO A 151 -15.11 14.71 1.81
CA PRO A 151 -16.37 15.40 1.49
C PRO A 151 -16.16 16.74 0.78
N GLU A 152 -15.06 17.46 1.08
CA GLU A 152 -14.77 18.77 0.51
C GLU A 152 -14.17 18.70 -0.89
N GLY A 153 -13.21 17.80 -1.08
CA GLY A 153 -12.39 17.75 -2.31
C GLY A 153 -12.49 16.45 -3.08
N LEU A 154 -13.33 15.51 -2.66
CA LEU A 154 -13.51 14.17 -3.21
C LEU A 154 -12.17 13.42 -3.29
N TYR A 155 -11.43 13.52 -4.38
CA TYR A 155 -10.11 12.90 -4.53
C TYR A 155 -8.99 13.63 -3.76
N THR A 156 -9.21 14.90 -3.40
CA THR A 156 -8.18 15.76 -2.82
C THR A 156 -8.48 16.02 -1.34
N PRO A 157 -7.57 15.68 -0.42
CA PRO A 157 -7.73 16.05 0.98
C PRO A 157 -7.73 17.58 1.16
N PRO A 158 -8.41 18.10 2.18
CA PRO A 158 -8.51 19.56 2.39
C PRO A 158 -7.17 20.19 2.79
N SER A 159 -6.26 19.46 3.41
CA SER A 159 -4.93 19.93 3.80
C SER A 159 -4.01 18.77 4.19
N ASP A 160 -2.70 19.02 4.24
CA ASP A 160 -1.74 18.07 4.79
C ASP A 160 -2.00 17.78 6.27
N ALA A 161 -2.42 18.79 7.03
CA ALA A 161 -2.77 18.62 8.44
C ALA A 161 -3.94 17.63 8.63
N ALA A 162 -4.92 17.64 7.73
CA ALA A 162 -6.03 16.69 7.76
C ALA A 162 -5.54 15.26 7.47
N VAL A 163 -4.64 15.10 6.50
CA VAL A 163 -4.00 13.81 6.18
C VAL A 163 -3.21 13.29 7.38
N VAL A 164 -2.34 14.10 7.95
CA VAL A 164 -1.51 13.72 9.11
C VAL A 164 -2.39 13.31 10.28
N HIS A 165 -3.44 14.09 10.57
CA HIS A 165 -4.38 13.78 11.65
C HIS A 165 -5.07 12.42 11.43
N GLU A 166 -5.55 12.13 10.22
CA GLU A 166 -6.17 10.83 9.90
C GLU A 166 -5.18 9.67 10.11
N LEU A 167 -3.94 9.80 9.62
CA LEU A 167 -2.91 8.79 9.76
C LEU A 167 -2.50 8.56 11.23
N GLU A 168 -2.41 9.63 12.03
CA GLU A 168 -2.15 9.56 13.47
C GLU A 168 -3.28 8.82 14.20
N GLN A 169 -4.54 9.11 13.88
CA GLN A 169 -5.69 8.40 14.44
C GLN A 169 -5.65 6.89 14.14
N VAL A 170 -5.24 6.50 12.93
CA VAL A 170 -5.06 5.09 12.55
C VAL A 170 -4.03 4.42 13.47
N LYS A 171 -2.88 5.06 13.69
CA LYS A 171 -1.83 4.55 14.60
C LYS A 171 -2.28 4.51 16.05
N GLU A 172 -2.94 5.55 16.54
CA GLU A 172 -3.47 5.60 17.90
C GLU A 172 -4.48 4.49 18.20
N LEU A 173 -5.21 4.04 17.19
CA LEU A 173 -6.09 2.88 17.30
C LEU A 173 -5.35 1.55 17.30
N GLY A 174 -4.04 1.54 17.06
CA GLY A 174 -3.18 0.34 17.05
C GLY A 174 -3.14 -0.40 15.72
N PHE A 175 -3.48 0.26 14.63
CA PHE A 175 -3.24 -0.25 13.28
C PHE A 175 -1.84 0.15 12.79
N ASN A 176 -1.27 -0.68 11.91
CA ASN A 176 0.03 -0.42 11.30
C ASN A 176 0.01 -0.49 9.76
N LEU A 177 -1.16 -0.68 9.19
CA LEU A 177 -1.35 -0.86 7.74
C LEU A 177 -2.53 -0.05 7.24
N LEU A 178 -2.38 0.55 6.05
CA LEU A 178 -3.47 1.01 5.20
C LEU A 178 -3.39 0.31 3.85
N ARG A 179 -4.51 -0.27 3.40
CA ARG A 179 -4.64 -0.69 2.01
C ARG A 179 -5.30 0.43 1.23
N LYS A 180 -4.51 1.13 0.40
CA LYS A 180 -4.99 2.19 -0.47
C LYS A 180 -5.72 1.57 -1.66
N HIS A 181 -7.04 1.68 -1.63
CA HIS A 181 -7.92 0.95 -2.52
C HIS A 181 -8.15 1.68 -3.85
N ALA A 182 -7.61 1.10 -4.92
CA ALA A 182 -7.79 1.51 -6.31
C ALA A 182 -7.57 3.02 -6.59
N LYS A 183 -6.75 3.68 -5.78
CA LYS A 183 -6.44 5.11 -5.87
C LYS A 183 -4.95 5.35 -5.63
N ILE A 184 -4.37 6.30 -6.36
CA ILE A 184 -3.02 6.81 -6.14
C ILE A 184 -3.14 8.17 -5.47
N GLU A 185 -2.53 8.33 -4.30
CA GLU A 185 -2.48 9.59 -3.58
C GLU A 185 -1.35 10.50 -4.09
N PRO A 186 -1.37 11.81 -3.78
CA PRO A 186 -0.20 12.65 -3.91
C PRO A 186 0.99 12.08 -3.12
N GLN A 187 2.21 12.20 -3.65
CA GLN A 187 3.41 11.62 -3.03
C GLN A 187 3.61 12.03 -1.55
N ARG A 188 3.20 13.24 -1.16
CA ARG A 188 3.25 13.69 0.23
C ARG A 188 2.40 12.85 1.20
N TRP A 189 1.33 12.19 0.74
CA TRP A 189 0.58 11.26 1.57
C TRP A 189 1.44 10.05 1.94
N TYR A 190 2.17 9.49 0.97
CA TYR A 190 3.11 8.38 1.22
C TYR A 190 4.28 8.83 2.10
N TYR A 191 4.80 10.06 1.90
CA TYR A 191 5.82 10.63 2.78
C TYR A 191 5.35 10.70 4.24
N HIS A 192 4.11 11.07 4.49
CA HIS A 192 3.56 11.04 5.85
C HIS A 192 3.43 9.61 6.39
N CYS A 193 3.07 8.63 5.56
CA CYS A 193 3.09 7.22 5.94
C CYS A 193 4.52 6.73 6.25
N ASP A 194 5.51 7.10 5.42
CA ASP A 194 6.93 6.79 5.63
C ASP A 194 7.41 7.31 6.97
N LYS A 195 7.09 8.57 7.28
CA LYS A 195 7.53 9.27 8.50
C LYS A 195 6.80 8.78 9.75
N LEU A 196 5.53 8.44 9.64
CA LEU A 196 4.72 7.96 10.76
C LEU A 196 4.86 6.45 11.00
N GLY A 197 5.45 5.70 10.07
CA GLY A 197 5.57 4.25 10.16
C GLY A 197 4.25 3.53 9.91
N LEU A 198 3.49 3.96 8.92
CA LEU A 198 2.34 3.23 8.41
C LEU A 198 2.71 2.46 7.16
N ILE A 199 2.48 1.17 7.16
CA ILE A 199 2.67 0.31 5.99
C ILE A 199 1.54 0.58 5.00
N VAL A 200 1.85 0.56 3.72
CA VAL A 200 0.87 0.73 2.65
C VAL A 200 0.83 -0.52 1.76
N TRP A 201 -0.36 -1.06 1.56
CA TRP A 201 -0.66 -1.92 0.43
C TRP A 201 -1.30 -1.06 -0.65
N GLN A 202 -0.64 -0.97 -1.79
CA GLN A 202 -1.05 -0.10 -2.88
C GLN A 202 -1.75 -0.88 -3.96
N ASP A 203 -3.06 -0.67 -4.09
CA ASP A 203 -3.82 -1.17 -5.23
C ASP A 203 -3.49 -0.36 -6.49
N MET A 204 -3.38 -1.06 -7.62
CA MET A 204 -3.39 -0.39 -8.91
C MET A 204 -4.78 0.18 -9.19
N VAL A 205 -4.83 1.28 -9.94
CA VAL A 205 -6.11 1.84 -10.37
C VAL A 205 -6.78 0.83 -11.29
N ASN A 206 -7.81 0.18 -10.75
CA ASN A 206 -8.60 -0.79 -11.47
C ASN A 206 -9.78 -0.12 -12.16
N GLY A 207 -10.25 -0.75 -13.18
CA GLY A 207 -11.35 -0.25 -13.97
C GLY A 207 -11.21 -0.79 -15.39
N GLY A 208 -11.91 -0.22 -16.32
CA GLY A 208 -11.92 -0.66 -17.69
C GLY A 208 -13.25 -0.31 -18.32
N GLY A 209 -13.76 -1.20 -19.17
CA GLY A 209 -15.09 -1.12 -19.74
C GLY A 209 -16.18 -1.52 -18.75
N LYS A 210 -17.39 -1.67 -19.26
CA LYS A 210 -18.56 -2.11 -18.49
C LYS A 210 -18.38 -3.57 -18.06
N MET A 211 -18.27 -3.80 -16.75
CA MET A 211 -18.29 -5.14 -16.16
C MET A 211 -19.70 -5.73 -16.16
N ASN A 212 -19.80 -7.06 -16.22
CA ASN A 212 -21.02 -7.75 -15.91
C ASN A 212 -21.18 -7.89 -14.39
N GLN A 213 -21.85 -6.91 -13.76
CA GLN A 213 -22.04 -6.88 -12.30
C GLN A 213 -22.75 -8.13 -11.76
N TRP A 214 -23.68 -8.71 -12.52
CA TRP A 214 -24.35 -9.93 -12.06
C TRP A 214 -23.37 -11.08 -11.90
N TYR A 215 -22.44 -11.24 -12.85
CA TYR A 215 -21.41 -12.27 -12.81
C TYR A 215 -20.35 -11.95 -11.75
N VAL A 216 -19.75 -10.78 -11.82
CA VAL A 216 -18.60 -10.41 -10.96
C VAL A 216 -19.02 -10.24 -9.50
N THR A 217 -20.13 -9.56 -9.24
CA THR A 217 -20.55 -9.23 -7.87
C THR A 217 -21.47 -10.30 -7.28
N TYR A 218 -22.61 -10.59 -7.91
CA TYR A 218 -23.63 -11.43 -7.28
C TYR A 218 -23.32 -12.91 -7.36
N LEU A 219 -23.01 -13.43 -8.55
CA LEU A 219 -22.74 -14.85 -8.73
C LEU A 219 -21.44 -15.26 -8.02
N THR A 220 -20.40 -14.45 -8.16
CA THR A 220 -19.09 -14.75 -7.56
C THR A 220 -19.18 -14.74 -6.02
N ASN A 221 -19.84 -13.75 -5.41
CA ASN A 221 -20.05 -13.75 -3.96
C ASN A 221 -20.84 -14.95 -3.48
N ALA A 222 -21.91 -15.35 -4.21
CA ALA A 222 -22.73 -16.50 -3.83
C ALA A 222 -21.99 -17.83 -3.94
N LEU A 223 -21.04 -17.95 -4.87
CA LEU A 223 -20.30 -19.18 -5.17
C LEU A 223 -18.78 -19.03 -4.97
N LEU A 224 -18.34 -18.05 -4.16
CA LEU A 224 -16.93 -17.73 -3.98
C LEU A 224 -16.03 -18.95 -3.68
N PRO A 225 -16.41 -19.91 -2.83
CA PRO A 225 -15.58 -21.09 -2.58
C PRO A 225 -15.30 -21.95 -3.81
N LEU A 226 -16.17 -21.88 -4.83
CA LEU A 226 -16.06 -22.64 -6.09
C LEU A 226 -15.38 -21.82 -7.18
N LEU A 227 -15.64 -20.50 -7.22
CA LEU A 227 -15.19 -19.61 -8.31
C LEU A 227 -13.86 -18.91 -8.03
N ARG A 228 -13.33 -18.99 -6.81
CA ARG A 228 -12.12 -18.29 -6.39
C ARG A 228 -10.91 -18.53 -7.30
N HIS A 229 -10.79 -19.71 -7.88
CA HIS A 229 -9.69 -20.09 -8.79
C HIS A 229 -10.12 -20.19 -10.25
N THR A 230 -11.21 -19.53 -10.63
CA THR A 230 -11.60 -19.46 -12.03
C THR A 230 -10.52 -18.74 -12.83
N PRO A 231 -10.03 -19.35 -13.96
CA PRO A 231 -9.00 -18.71 -14.78
C PRO A 231 -9.48 -17.38 -15.37
N ASP A 232 -8.63 -16.36 -15.31
CA ASP A 232 -8.89 -15.04 -15.93
C ASP A 232 -8.49 -15.01 -17.41
N ALA A 233 -8.91 -16.05 -18.15
CA ALA A 233 -8.59 -16.24 -19.57
C ALA A 233 -9.39 -15.32 -20.49
N LYS A 234 -8.92 -15.15 -21.74
CA LYS A 234 -9.53 -14.27 -22.77
C LYS A 234 -11.07 -14.29 -22.86
N PRO A 235 -11.77 -15.46 -22.79
CA PRO A 235 -13.23 -15.48 -22.86
C PRO A 235 -13.92 -14.72 -21.71
N LEU A 236 -13.26 -14.54 -20.57
CA LEU A 236 -13.81 -13.84 -19.41
C LEU A 236 -13.48 -12.34 -19.38
N TRP A 237 -12.51 -11.87 -20.16
CA TRP A 237 -12.07 -10.47 -20.12
C TRP A 237 -13.19 -9.47 -20.37
N GLY A 238 -14.13 -9.78 -21.26
CA GLY A 238 -15.31 -8.96 -21.49
C GLY A 238 -16.24 -8.88 -20.29
N LEU A 239 -16.44 -10.01 -19.58
CA LEU A 239 -17.23 -10.05 -18.34
C LEU A 239 -16.58 -9.26 -17.21
N LEU A 240 -15.25 -9.26 -17.16
CA LEU A 240 -14.44 -8.56 -16.17
C LEU A 240 -14.15 -7.09 -16.54
N GLY A 241 -14.60 -6.60 -17.71
CA GLY A 241 -14.45 -5.21 -18.14
C GLY A 241 -13.14 -4.88 -18.87
N ARG A 242 -12.43 -5.88 -19.43
CA ARG A 242 -11.15 -5.71 -20.16
C ARG A 242 -11.15 -6.30 -21.58
N GLU A 243 -12.27 -6.18 -22.26
CA GLU A 243 -12.48 -6.74 -23.60
C GLU A 243 -11.49 -6.18 -24.63
N THR A 244 -11.28 -4.85 -24.65
CA THR A 244 -10.49 -4.18 -25.67
C THR A 244 -8.99 -4.21 -25.37
N GLU A 245 -8.17 -4.33 -26.42
CA GLU A 245 -6.71 -4.30 -26.32
C GLU A 245 -6.23 -2.96 -25.77
N ALA A 246 -6.74 -1.85 -26.28
CA ALA A 246 -6.41 -0.51 -25.81
C ALA A 246 -6.63 -0.33 -24.30
N SER A 247 -7.70 -0.93 -23.72
CA SER A 247 -7.94 -0.88 -22.28
C SER A 247 -6.89 -1.68 -21.48
N ARG A 248 -6.38 -2.78 -22.03
CA ARG A 248 -5.33 -3.57 -21.39
C ARG A 248 -3.97 -2.89 -21.47
N GLU A 249 -3.65 -2.29 -22.61
CA GLU A 249 -2.42 -1.50 -22.82
C GLU A 249 -2.40 -0.27 -21.91
N SER A 250 -3.52 0.46 -21.80
CA SER A 250 -3.66 1.58 -20.86
C SER A 250 -3.36 1.15 -19.42
N TYR A 251 -3.95 0.02 -18.98
CA TYR A 251 -3.69 -0.52 -17.64
C TYR A 251 -2.22 -0.85 -17.42
N GLN A 252 -1.55 -1.48 -18.38
CA GLN A 252 -0.13 -1.82 -18.27
C GLN A 252 0.76 -0.56 -18.20
N THR A 253 0.41 0.46 -18.99
CA THR A 253 1.10 1.76 -18.95
C THR A 253 0.93 2.44 -17.59
N GLU A 254 -0.29 2.45 -17.05
CA GLU A 254 -0.58 3.04 -15.75
C GLU A 254 0.07 2.26 -14.60
N LEU A 255 0.09 0.92 -14.68
CA LEU A 255 0.77 0.07 -13.69
C LEU A 255 2.26 0.40 -13.63
N LYS A 256 2.93 0.49 -14.79
CA LYS A 256 4.34 0.87 -14.87
C LYS A 256 4.59 2.25 -14.28
N ALA A 257 3.83 3.25 -14.72
CA ALA A 257 3.96 4.62 -14.23
C ALA A 257 3.70 4.74 -12.72
N THR A 258 2.75 3.96 -12.18
CA THR A 258 2.48 3.90 -10.74
C THR A 258 3.67 3.39 -9.96
N VAL A 259 4.27 2.28 -10.39
CA VAL A 259 5.44 1.72 -9.71
C VAL A 259 6.63 2.68 -9.80
N GLU A 260 6.91 3.24 -10.97
CA GLU A 260 8.00 4.20 -11.17
C GLU A 260 7.85 5.43 -10.28
N ALA A 261 6.64 5.97 -10.16
CA ALA A 261 6.36 7.13 -9.32
C ALA A 261 6.45 6.84 -7.81
N LEU A 262 6.09 5.64 -7.36
CA LEU A 262 5.87 5.35 -5.95
C LEU A 262 6.90 4.42 -5.31
N ARG A 263 7.74 3.71 -6.08
CA ARG A 263 8.73 2.76 -5.53
C ARG A 263 9.78 3.39 -4.62
N CYS A 264 9.93 4.73 -4.65
CA CYS A 264 10.80 5.46 -3.72
C CYS A 264 10.29 5.44 -2.27
N HIS A 265 8.99 5.20 -2.05
CA HIS A 265 8.38 5.24 -0.71
C HIS A 265 8.59 3.94 0.06
N PRO A 266 9.33 3.95 1.19
CA PRO A 266 9.58 2.75 1.99
C PRO A 266 8.34 2.16 2.66
N CYS A 267 7.31 2.94 2.91
CA CYS A 267 6.06 2.46 3.52
C CYS A 267 5.32 1.44 2.64
N ILE A 268 5.47 1.49 1.32
CA ILE A 268 4.82 0.53 0.44
C ILE A 268 5.44 -0.85 0.63
N GLY A 269 4.64 -1.77 1.16
CA GLY A 269 5.04 -3.14 1.43
C GLY A 269 4.52 -4.15 0.43
N CYS A 270 3.42 -3.83 -0.27
CA CYS A 270 2.78 -4.74 -1.21
C CYS A 270 2.12 -3.99 -2.36
N TRP A 271 2.28 -4.51 -3.57
CA TRP A 271 1.53 -4.09 -4.75
C TRP A 271 0.34 -5.02 -4.97
N VAL A 272 -0.83 -4.45 -5.30
CA VAL A 272 -2.07 -5.19 -5.53
C VAL A 272 -2.59 -4.87 -6.94
N PRO A 273 -2.28 -5.69 -7.96
CA PRO A 273 -2.66 -5.39 -9.34
C PRO A 273 -4.17 -5.48 -9.57
N PHE A 274 -4.87 -6.42 -8.93
CA PHE A 274 -6.31 -6.60 -9.14
C PHE A 274 -7.07 -6.78 -7.84
N ASN A 275 -8.28 -6.22 -7.81
CA ASN A 275 -9.24 -6.38 -6.72
C ASN A 275 -10.54 -6.99 -7.25
N GLU A 276 -11.03 -8.05 -6.60
CA GLU A 276 -12.36 -8.65 -6.82
C GLU A 276 -12.72 -8.94 -8.28
N GLY A 277 -11.70 -9.19 -9.10
CA GLY A 277 -11.89 -9.43 -10.54
C GLY A 277 -12.24 -8.18 -11.36
N TRP A 278 -12.26 -6.98 -10.75
CA TRP A 278 -12.58 -5.74 -11.45
C TRP A 278 -11.49 -5.41 -12.47
N GLY A 279 -11.84 -5.49 -13.74
CA GLY A 279 -10.88 -5.28 -14.81
C GLY A 279 -9.72 -6.27 -14.83
N GLN A 280 -9.84 -7.42 -14.19
CA GLN A 280 -8.79 -8.43 -14.14
C GLN A 280 -8.61 -9.12 -15.50
N PHE A 281 -7.36 -9.27 -15.88
CA PHE A 281 -6.93 -10.03 -17.05
C PHE A 281 -5.49 -10.44 -16.87
N ASP A 282 -5.16 -11.68 -17.26
CA ASP A 282 -3.78 -12.21 -17.27
C ASP A 282 -2.95 -11.80 -16.02
N ALA A 283 -3.52 -12.07 -14.83
CA ALA A 283 -2.97 -11.60 -13.56
C ALA A 283 -1.54 -12.09 -13.31
N ARG A 284 -1.19 -13.27 -13.84
CA ARG A 284 0.20 -13.78 -13.77
C ARG A 284 1.19 -12.93 -14.57
N ALA A 285 0.79 -12.45 -15.76
CA ALA A 285 1.64 -11.56 -16.54
C ALA A 285 1.78 -10.19 -15.85
N ALA A 286 0.71 -9.64 -15.26
CA ALA A 286 0.78 -8.43 -14.46
C ALA A 286 1.71 -8.59 -13.23
N THR A 287 1.63 -9.73 -12.54
CA THR A 287 2.54 -10.07 -11.43
C THR A 287 4.00 -10.14 -11.89
N ALA A 288 4.27 -10.77 -13.04
CA ALA A 288 5.62 -10.83 -13.58
C ALA A 288 6.16 -9.45 -13.99
N ALA A 289 5.32 -8.59 -14.58
CA ALA A 289 5.68 -7.22 -14.90
C ALA A 289 6.00 -6.39 -13.65
N LEU A 290 5.17 -6.50 -12.61
CA LEU A 290 5.43 -5.85 -11.31
C LEU A 290 6.76 -6.31 -10.71
N ARG A 291 7.04 -7.62 -10.72
CA ARG A 291 8.28 -8.17 -10.18
C ARG A 291 9.52 -7.69 -10.95
N ALA A 292 9.38 -7.48 -12.26
CA ALA A 292 10.46 -6.94 -13.09
C ALA A 292 10.71 -5.44 -12.84
N LEU A 293 9.67 -4.68 -12.43
CA LEU A 293 9.77 -3.26 -12.10
C LEU A 293 10.25 -3.03 -10.65
N ASP A 294 9.83 -3.91 -9.74
CA ASP A 294 10.14 -3.80 -8.31
C ASP A 294 10.07 -5.18 -7.64
N ASP A 295 11.21 -5.76 -7.34
CA ASP A 295 11.36 -7.06 -6.65
C ASP A 295 11.49 -6.93 -5.12
N THR A 296 11.47 -5.70 -4.60
CA THR A 296 11.67 -5.39 -3.18
C THR A 296 10.38 -5.34 -2.36
N ARG A 297 9.22 -5.48 -3.00
CA ARG A 297 7.89 -5.53 -2.37
C ARG A 297 7.19 -6.86 -2.61
N LEU A 298 6.25 -7.15 -1.74
CA LEU A 298 5.34 -8.26 -1.91
C LEU A 298 4.30 -7.97 -3.01
N ILE A 299 3.69 -9.01 -3.56
CA ILE A 299 2.63 -8.87 -4.56
C ILE A 299 1.42 -9.72 -4.13
N ASP A 300 0.26 -9.06 -3.98
CA ASP A 300 -1.06 -9.67 -3.85
C ASP A 300 -1.73 -9.68 -5.24
N GLU A 301 -1.52 -10.75 -6.00
CA GLU A 301 -1.86 -10.87 -7.43
C GLU A 301 -3.32 -10.54 -7.75
N ALA A 302 -4.24 -11.09 -6.95
CA ALA A 302 -5.67 -10.94 -7.15
C ALA A 302 -6.36 -10.95 -5.80
N SER A 303 -6.61 -9.77 -5.26
CA SER A 303 -7.18 -9.62 -3.94
C SER A 303 -8.62 -10.11 -3.91
N GLY A 304 -8.85 -11.12 -3.09
CA GLY A 304 -10.15 -11.71 -2.81
C GLY A 304 -10.60 -12.79 -3.79
N TRP A 305 -10.70 -12.49 -5.08
CA TRP A 305 -11.33 -13.36 -6.08
C TRP A 305 -10.40 -13.68 -7.24
N TYR A 306 -10.74 -14.71 -8.01
CA TYR A 306 -10.04 -15.13 -9.24
C TYR A 306 -8.53 -15.29 -9.08
N ASP A 307 -8.11 -15.83 -7.93
CA ASP A 307 -6.72 -16.12 -7.59
C ASP A 307 -6.12 -17.11 -8.61
N GLN A 308 -5.11 -16.67 -9.35
CA GLN A 308 -4.40 -17.47 -10.35
C GLN A 308 -3.20 -18.24 -9.78
N GLY A 309 -2.94 -18.07 -8.48
CA GLY A 309 -1.87 -18.76 -7.76
C GLY A 309 -0.48 -18.14 -7.92
N GLY A 310 -0.40 -16.90 -8.42
CA GLY A 310 0.83 -16.10 -8.46
C GLY A 310 0.98 -15.19 -7.24
N GLY A 311 2.02 -14.35 -7.25
CA GLY A 311 2.34 -13.46 -6.16
C GLY A 311 2.77 -14.17 -4.87
N ASP A 312 2.84 -13.41 -3.78
CA ASP A 312 3.33 -13.85 -2.47
C ASP A 312 2.19 -14.16 -1.49
N VAL A 313 0.97 -13.69 -1.81
CA VAL A 313 -0.16 -13.64 -0.90
C VAL A 313 -1.29 -14.58 -1.33
N ASP A 314 -1.78 -15.41 -0.40
CA ASP A 314 -3.07 -16.08 -0.49
C ASP A 314 -4.12 -15.13 0.10
N SER A 315 -4.66 -14.26 -0.75
CA SER A 315 -5.54 -13.15 -0.38
C SER A 315 -7.00 -13.59 -0.34
N ARG A 316 -7.73 -13.15 0.67
CA ARG A 316 -9.14 -13.53 0.87
C ARG A 316 -9.98 -12.34 1.28
N HIS A 317 -11.20 -12.24 0.70
CA HIS A 317 -12.27 -11.38 1.19
C HIS A 317 -13.30 -12.23 1.90
N ASN A 318 -13.76 -11.82 3.07
CA ASN A 318 -14.76 -12.56 3.83
C ASN A 318 -15.70 -11.67 4.64
N TYR A 319 -16.89 -11.47 4.13
CA TYR A 319 -17.96 -10.74 4.80
C TYR A 319 -19.07 -11.63 5.36
N PHE A 320 -19.27 -12.81 4.76
CA PHE A 320 -20.48 -13.61 4.98
C PHE A 320 -20.24 -15.05 5.48
N TYR A 321 -19.05 -15.61 5.24
CA TYR A 321 -18.80 -17.03 5.51
C TYR A 321 -18.03 -17.25 6.80
N PRO A 322 -18.22 -18.43 7.46
CA PRO A 322 -17.36 -18.83 8.56
C PRO A 322 -15.89 -18.86 8.12
N LEU A 323 -15.05 -18.03 8.77
CA LEU A 323 -13.63 -17.93 8.42
C LEU A 323 -12.87 -19.16 8.94
N ARG A 324 -12.19 -19.85 8.04
CA ARG A 324 -11.27 -20.94 8.35
C ARG A 324 -10.02 -20.83 7.50
N ILE A 325 -8.94 -20.39 8.13
CA ILE A 325 -7.63 -20.32 7.49
C ILE A 325 -7.00 -21.72 7.46
N ARG A 326 -6.37 -22.03 6.32
CA ARG A 326 -5.51 -23.21 6.13
C ARG A 326 -4.21 -22.70 5.50
N PRO A 327 -3.05 -23.00 6.12
CA PRO A 327 -1.76 -22.65 5.53
C PRO A 327 -1.59 -23.35 4.18
N GLY A 328 -0.94 -22.67 3.27
CA GLY A 328 -0.60 -23.15 1.93
C GLY A 328 0.82 -22.76 1.55
N GLY A 329 1.11 -22.74 0.26
CA GLY A 329 2.41 -22.34 -0.30
C GLY A 329 2.63 -20.82 -0.36
N ARG A 330 1.67 -20.00 0.09
CA ARG A 330 1.76 -18.53 0.15
C ARG A 330 1.29 -18.03 1.51
N THR A 331 1.71 -16.82 1.89
CA THR A 331 1.28 -16.19 3.15
C THR A 331 -0.18 -15.73 3.07
N VAL A 332 -0.96 -16.05 4.11
CA VAL A 332 -2.40 -15.80 4.08
C VAL A 332 -2.74 -14.41 4.61
N ALA A 333 -3.50 -13.68 3.82
CA ALA A 333 -4.09 -12.39 4.17
C ALA A 333 -5.62 -12.44 4.10
N LEU A 334 -6.28 -11.79 5.05
CA LEU A 334 -7.67 -11.42 4.97
C LEU A 334 -7.71 -9.96 4.54
N SER A 335 -7.63 -9.76 3.22
CA SER A 335 -7.42 -8.45 2.59
C SER A 335 -8.67 -7.58 2.54
N GLU A 336 -9.84 -8.15 2.87
CA GLU A 336 -11.05 -7.41 3.25
C GLU A 336 -11.94 -8.24 4.17
N TYR A 337 -12.46 -7.61 5.22
CA TYR A 337 -13.44 -8.22 6.13
C TYR A 337 -14.17 -7.17 6.98
N GLY A 338 -15.29 -7.57 7.56
CA GLY A 338 -16.04 -6.74 8.50
C GLY A 338 -17.15 -5.95 7.82
N GLY A 339 -16.91 -4.71 7.52
CA GLY A 339 -17.86 -3.85 6.79
C GLY A 339 -19.20 -3.62 7.50
N ILE A 340 -19.21 -3.59 8.83
CA ILE A 340 -20.44 -3.42 9.61
C ILE A 340 -20.90 -1.97 9.51
N ALA A 341 -22.04 -1.76 8.85
CA ALA A 341 -22.62 -0.46 8.66
C ALA A 341 -23.27 0.08 9.94
N TRP A 342 -23.13 1.37 10.15
CA TRP A 342 -23.92 2.15 11.07
C TRP A 342 -24.00 3.59 10.58
N PRO A 343 -25.12 4.01 9.98
CA PRO A 343 -25.35 5.41 9.66
C PRO A 343 -25.44 6.20 10.96
N MET A 344 -24.40 6.98 11.25
CA MET A 344 -24.35 7.76 12.49
C MET A 344 -25.19 9.01 12.37
N PRO A 345 -26.18 9.25 13.29
CA PRO A 345 -27.05 10.41 13.22
C PRO A 345 -26.27 11.73 13.14
N GLY A 346 -26.62 12.56 12.16
CA GLY A 346 -25.96 13.85 11.89
C GLY A 346 -24.73 13.80 11.00
N HIS A 347 -24.30 12.60 10.59
CA HIS A 347 -23.14 12.38 9.68
C HIS A 347 -23.48 11.45 8.50
N GLU A 348 -24.74 11.04 8.39
CA GLU A 348 -25.20 10.15 7.34
C GLU A 348 -25.39 10.88 6.00
N PRO A 349 -25.07 10.21 4.87
CA PRO A 349 -25.37 10.74 3.55
C PRO A 349 -26.87 10.75 3.29
N PRO A 350 -27.37 11.59 2.38
CA PRO A 350 -28.77 11.56 1.97
C PRO A 350 -29.09 10.28 1.19
N GLY A 351 -30.18 9.60 1.54
CA GLY A 351 -30.73 8.48 0.78
C GLY A 351 -30.49 7.11 1.41
N LYS A 352 -30.36 6.08 0.57
CA LYS A 352 -30.13 4.71 1.04
C LYS A 352 -28.67 4.51 1.36
N THR A 353 -28.41 3.81 2.46
CA THR A 353 -27.05 3.46 2.88
C THR A 353 -26.74 1.99 2.64
N TYR A 354 -25.46 1.68 2.49
CA TYR A 354 -24.93 0.36 2.19
C TYR A 354 -23.91 -0.11 3.25
N GLY A 355 -23.77 -1.44 3.38
CA GLY A 355 -22.77 -2.14 4.18
C GLY A 355 -23.13 -3.58 4.43
N TYR A 356 -22.21 -4.34 5.04
CA TYR A 356 -22.32 -5.80 5.24
C TYR A 356 -22.98 -6.14 6.58
N GLY A 357 -24.22 -5.72 6.78
CA GLY A 357 -24.99 -5.82 8.02
C GLY A 357 -24.97 -4.53 8.80
N THR A 358 -26.11 -4.19 9.42
CA THR A 358 -26.32 -2.88 10.05
C THR A 358 -26.37 -2.99 11.58
N ALA A 359 -25.56 -2.21 12.27
CA ALA A 359 -25.63 -2.01 13.71
C ALA A 359 -26.73 -0.98 14.06
N LYS A 360 -27.30 -1.13 15.23
CA LYS A 360 -28.41 -0.26 15.70
C LYS A 360 -27.93 1.06 16.26
N ASP A 361 -26.77 1.02 16.93
CA ASP A 361 -26.17 2.15 17.63
C ASP A 361 -24.67 1.90 17.85
N LYS A 362 -23.98 2.86 18.46
CA LYS A 362 -22.55 2.78 18.81
C LYS A 362 -22.22 1.56 19.67
N ALA A 363 -23.06 1.21 20.61
CA ALA A 363 -22.82 0.09 21.53
C ALA A 363 -22.94 -1.25 20.79
N ASP A 364 -23.93 -1.40 19.89
CA ASP A 364 -24.09 -2.59 19.06
C ASP A 364 -22.94 -2.72 18.04
N LEU A 365 -22.55 -1.62 17.40
CA LEU A 365 -21.38 -1.60 16.50
C LEU A 365 -20.11 -2.06 17.25
N THR A 366 -19.83 -1.47 18.39
CA THR A 366 -18.66 -1.81 19.22
C THR A 366 -18.67 -3.27 19.64
N LYS A 367 -19.84 -3.77 20.08
CA LYS A 367 -20.01 -5.18 20.46
C LYS A 367 -19.75 -6.13 19.29
N ARG A 368 -20.31 -5.84 18.11
CA ARG A 368 -20.12 -6.65 16.90
C ARG A 368 -18.67 -6.63 16.43
N TYR A 369 -18.03 -5.46 16.42
CA TYR A 369 -16.60 -5.33 16.12
C TYR A 369 -15.76 -6.22 17.07
N LYS A 370 -15.95 -6.11 18.37
CA LYS A 370 -15.26 -6.96 19.36
C LYS A 370 -15.50 -8.45 19.12
N MET A 371 -16.74 -8.85 18.88
CA MET A 371 -17.06 -10.26 18.61
C MET A 371 -16.35 -10.77 17.36
N LEU A 372 -16.30 -9.98 16.29
CA LEU A 372 -15.59 -10.30 15.07
C LEU A 372 -14.10 -10.52 15.35
N GLN A 373 -13.45 -9.57 16.02
CA GLN A 373 -12.02 -9.64 16.32
C GLN A 373 -11.68 -10.84 17.23
N TRP A 374 -12.40 -11.00 18.34
CA TRP A 374 -12.07 -12.02 19.35
C TRP A 374 -12.50 -13.44 18.96
N LYS A 375 -13.66 -13.59 18.36
CA LYS A 375 -14.22 -14.92 18.10
C LYS A 375 -13.90 -15.45 16.70
N THR A 376 -13.75 -14.56 15.73
CA THR A 376 -13.53 -14.97 14.33
C THR A 376 -12.09 -14.83 13.92
N ILE A 377 -11.48 -13.67 14.16
CA ILE A 377 -10.12 -13.35 13.65
C ILE A 377 -9.02 -13.94 14.52
N LEU A 378 -9.01 -13.63 15.81
CA LEU A 378 -7.92 -14.01 16.72
C LEU A 378 -7.56 -15.51 16.65
N PRO A 379 -8.52 -16.46 16.61
CA PRO A 379 -8.19 -17.89 16.49
C PRO A 379 -7.52 -18.28 15.18
N GLN A 380 -7.59 -17.45 14.13
CA GLN A 380 -6.99 -17.75 12.83
C GLN A 380 -5.50 -17.39 12.76
N LEU A 381 -5.00 -16.54 13.65
CA LEU A 381 -3.58 -16.17 13.72
C LEU A 381 -2.70 -17.42 13.92
N GLY A 382 -3.08 -18.31 14.84
CA GLY A 382 -2.39 -19.58 15.04
C GLY A 382 -2.51 -20.58 13.87
N ARG A 383 -3.41 -20.30 12.91
CA ARG A 383 -3.65 -21.10 11.70
C ARG A 383 -2.98 -20.54 10.45
N GLY A 384 -2.22 -19.45 10.56
CA GLY A 384 -1.47 -18.89 9.43
C GLY A 384 -1.94 -17.53 8.95
N LEU A 385 -3.03 -16.96 9.49
CA LEU A 385 -3.43 -15.61 9.16
C LEU A 385 -2.35 -14.61 9.61
N SER A 386 -1.88 -13.74 8.70
CA SER A 386 -0.75 -12.86 8.95
C SER A 386 -1.01 -11.42 8.52
N ALA A 387 -2.07 -11.15 7.77
CA ALA A 387 -2.53 -9.81 7.44
C ALA A 387 -4.04 -9.69 7.55
N LEU A 388 -4.50 -8.53 7.97
CA LEU A 388 -5.89 -8.18 8.26
C LEU A 388 -6.17 -6.78 7.71
N VAL A 389 -7.19 -6.62 6.87
CA VAL A 389 -7.65 -5.31 6.39
C VAL A 389 -9.14 -5.20 6.65
N TYR A 390 -9.51 -4.43 7.68
CA TYR A 390 -10.91 -4.18 8.01
C TYR A 390 -11.52 -3.16 7.05
N THR A 391 -12.70 -3.41 6.55
CA THR A 391 -13.47 -2.53 5.67
C THR A 391 -14.44 -1.69 6.51
N GLN A 392 -14.21 -0.36 6.71
CA GLN A 392 -13.10 0.39 6.16
C GLN A 392 -12.70 1.55 7.11
N LEU A 393 -11.77 2.41 6.70
CA LEU A 393 -11.28 3.55 7.49
C LEU A 393 -12.40 4.57 7.73
N THR A 394 -12.95 5.12 6.66
CA THR A 394 -14.03 6.12 6.70
C THR A 394 -15.23 5.65 5.93
N ASP A 395 -16.41 6.17 6.27
CA ASP A 395 -17.56 6.12 5.37
C ASP A 395 -17.21 6.79 4.04
N VAL A 396 -17.81 6.34 2.95
CA VAL A 396 -17.66 6.93 1.63
C VAL A 396 -19.04 6.97 0.94
N GLU A 397 -19.55 8.17 0.72
CA GLU A 397 -20.87 8.37 0.10
C GLU A 397 -21.96 7.55 0.80
N ASP A 398 -22.63 6.61 0.11
CA ASP A 398 -23.68 5.75 0.65
C ASP A 398 -23.16 4.52 1.42
N GLU A 399 -21.87 4.24 1.36
CA GLU A 399 -21.22 3.14 2.06
C GLU A 399 -20.83 3.57 3.49
N VAL A 400 -21.66 3.20 4.47
CA VAL A 400 -21.55 3.67 5.86
C VAL A 400 -21.00 2.60 6.82
N ASN A 401 -19.91 1.95 6.42
CA ASN A 401 -19.23 0.88 7.17
C ASN A 401 -17.82 1.27 7.67
N GLY A 402 -17.43 2.53 7.52
CA GLY A 402 -16.19 3.07 8.04
C GLY A 402 -16.10 3.01 9.57
N LEU A 403 -14.89 2.99 10.11
CA LEU A 403 -14.66 3.24 11.53
C LEU A 403 -14.89 4.73 11.87
N PHE A 404 -14.55 5.62 10.95
CA PHE A 404 -14.86 7.04 11.05
C PHE A 404 -16.02 7.42 10.13
N THR A 405 -16.71 8.50 10.49
CA THR A 405 -17.67 9.14 9.59
C THR A 405 -16.99 9.71 8.36
N TYR A 406 -17.72 9.99 7.27
CA TYR A 406 -17.17 10.49 6.01
C TYR A 406 -16.42 11.83 6.19
N ASP A 407 -16.90 12.69 7.06
CA ASP A 407 -16.29 13.96 7.43
C ASP A 407 -15.15 13.84 8.45
N ARG A 408 -14.78 12.63 8.87
CA ARG A 408 -13.78 12.32 9.91
C ARG A 408 -14.07 12.93 11.28
N ALA A 409 -15.23 13.53 11.47
CA ALA A 409 -15.57 14.22 12.72
C ALA A 409 -15.79 13.28 13.91
N ALA A 410 -16.13 12.00 13.64
CA ALA A 410 -16.43 11.05 14.71
C ALA A 410 -15.86 9.65 14.42
N LEU A 411 -15.27 9.04 15.46
CA LEU A 411 -15.01 7.60 15.51
C LEU A 411 -16.29 6.88 15.93
N LYS A 412 -16.79 5.99 15.09
CA LYS A 412 -18.07 5.33 15.29
C LYS A 412 -18.06 4.28 16.41
N PRO A 413 -17.12 3.32 16.49
CA PRO A 413 -16.98 2.43 17.64
C PRO A 413 -16.28 3.11 18.82
N GLU A 414 -16.28 2.46 19.98
CA GLU A 414 -15.49 2.91 21.12
C GLU A 414 -13.98 2.72 20.89
N ALA A 415 -13.19 3.81 20.93
CA ALA A 415 -11.75 3.79 20.69
C ALA A 415 -11.00 2.78 21.58
N ALA A 416 -11.34 2.73 22.88
CA ALA A 416 -10.74 1.80 23.81
C ALA A 416 -10.99 0.32 23.42
N ALA A 417 -12.15 0.02 22.83
CA ALA A 417 -12.47 -1.31 22.36
C ALA A 417 -11.64 -1.69 21.13
N VAL A 418 -11.47 -0.76 20.18
CA VAL A 418 -10.62 -0.97 19.00
C VAL A 418 -9.18 -1.22 19.41
N ARG A 419 -8.60 -0.33 20.23
CA ARG A 419 -7.23 -0.50 20.77
C ARG A 419 -7.03 -1.82 21.50
N SER A 420 -7.98 -2.20 22.35
CA SER A 420 -7.90 -3.47 23.10
C SER A 420 -7.91 -4.68 22.16
N CYS A 421 -8.72 -4.65 21.10
CA CYS A 421 -8.74 -5.73 20.11
C CYS A 421 -7.40 -5.81 19.36
N ASN A 422 -6.88 -4.68 18.88
CA ASN A 422 -5.63 -4.64 18.12
C ASN A 422 -4.42 -5.08 18.99
N ALA A 423 -4.37 -4.65 20.25
CA ALA A 423 -3.35 -5.11 21.19
C ALA A 423 -3.43 -6.63 21.45
N ALA A 424 -4.64 -7.17 21.57
CA ALA A 424 -4.82 -8.63 21.75
C ALA A 424 -4.41 -9.43 20.51
N LEU A 425 -4.71 -8.93 19.30
CA LEU A 425 -4.29 -9.55 18.05
C LEU A 425 -2.76 -9.55 17.94
N ALA A 426 -2.10 -8.41 18.22
CA ALA A 426 -0.64 -8.32 18.21
C ALA A 426 0.02 -9.28 19.24
N ALA A 427 -0.51 -9.33 20.47
CA ALA A 427 -0.01 -10.21 21.50
C ALA A 427 -0.17 -11.70 21.13
N GLU A 428 -1.32 -12.10 20.60
CA GLU A 428 -1.53 -13.49 20.17
C GLU A 428 -0.63 -13.83 18.96
N PHE A 429 -0.45 -12.90 18.00
CA PHE A 429 0.45 -13.12 16.87
C PHE A 429 1.89 -13.32 17.34
N ALA A 430 2.39 -12.46 18.21
CA ALA A 430 3.72 -12.62 18.81
C ALA A 430 3.90 -13.98 19.50
N LYS A 431 2.89 -14.42 20.26
CA LYS A 431 2.88 -15.72 20.95
C LYS A 431 2.91 -16.91 19.97
N VAL A 432 2.12 -16.88 18.89
CA VAL A 432 2.03 -18.01 17.95
C VAL A 432 3.20 -18.10 16.99
N THR A 433 3.94 -16.99 16.78
CA THR A 433 5.14 -16.89 15.93
C THR A 433 6.46 -16.92 16.72
N ALA A 434 6.41 -16.87 18.05
CA ALA A 434 7.61 -17.05 18.89
C ALA A 434 8.30 -18.38 18.58
N LYS A 435 9.64 -18.32 18.48
CA LYS A 435 10.51 -19.50 18.20
C LYS A 435 10.58 -20.42 19.38
#